data_4603beb2c700bbb8483b6aca96aeae16
#
_entry.id   4603beb2c700bbb8483b6aca96aeae16
#
_cell.length_a   1.000
_cell.length_b   1.000
_cell.length_c   1.000
_cell.angle_alpha   90.00
_cell.angle_beta   90.00
_cell.angle_gamma   90.00
#
_symmetry.space_group_name_H-M   'P 1'
#
loop_
_entity.id
_entity.type
_entity.pdbx_description
1 polymer ?
#
loop_
_entity_poly.entity_id
_entity_poly.type
_entity_poly.pdbx_seq_one_letter_code
_entity_poly.pdbx_strand_id
1 'polypeptide(L)'
;MASCLKFWIWLLAFVPLFLQGEKKEILILCSNGGGGHNAAVDALKTILDDQYHFSVIYPIDELEIFGVPSGESLYNLALRKGWTRSVNMVSRYVAPKVFRRYKKRIETVIANHIEAVKPDLVISVIPFINFPASEAARKADVPFLIITTDNDLQTFVHGLQGVSHPNFKVVVGTHLWCSQEMLHRRNIAGNLIEVIGLPVRPDFLIKKDGKLLREKYQIPAHKPVILIMIGGAGGDAAYQYTKTLGKIQMGVHLIACAGRNQEMAGDMRKIKLNPSNSLTVMEFTNQIPELMAMADLIITKPGTLSTTESLIMRLPILMDCTQPIIDWEQANIDLIKDYGVGSSIKELKQAERVVRDYLYDTELRHRVQQAYQKMPANRFNESIPGIINEMCTNKNFLCNAQSMP
;
A
#
# COMPACT_ATOMS: atom_id res chain seq x y z
N MET A 1 -29.59 -55.49 32.22
CA MET A 1 -28.59 -54.42 32.33
C MET A 1 -27.94 -54.05 31.02
N ALA A 2 -28.56 -54.27 29.86
CA ALA A 2 -27.94 -53.96 28.56
C ALA A 2 -28.71 -52.87 27.75
N SER A 3 -29.73 -52.26 28.35
CA SER A 3 -30.61 -51.28 27.66
C SER A 3 -30.32 -49.79 27.96
N CYS A 4 -29.55 -49.49 29.03
CA CYS A 4 -29.22 -48.10 29.39
C CYS A 4 -27.95 -47.58 28.76
N LEU A 5 -27.08 -48.43 28.17
CA LEU A 5 -25.79 -47.98 27.61
C LEU A 5 -25.90 -47.48 26.19
N LYS A 6 -27.01 -47.80 25.48
CA LYS A 6 -27.22 -47.33 24.11
C LYS A 6 -27.84 -45.92 24.00
N PHE A 7 -28.39 -45.37 25.08
CA PHE A 7 -29.01 -44.05 25.08
C PHE A 7 -28.00 -42.92 25.27
N TRP A 8 -26.86 -43.22 25.91
CA TRP A 8 -25.79 -42.23 26.16
C TRP A 8 -24.84 -42.04 24.98
N ILE A 9 -24.74 -42.99 24.06
CA ILE A 9 -23.88 -42.90 22.88
C ILE A 9 -24.48 -41.96 21.80
N TRP A 10 -25.81 -41.79 21.78
CA TRP A 10 -26.49 -40.86 20.87
C TRP A 10 -26.49 -39.40 21.34
N LEU A 11 -26.24 -39.13 22.62
CA LEU A 11 -26.15 -37.77 23.15
C LEU A 11 -24.78 -37.13 22.94
N LEU A 12 -23.72 -37.94 22.72
CA LEU A 12 -22.37 -37.43 22.45
C LEU A 12 -22.05 -37.24 20.96
N ALA A 13 -22.93 -37.67 20.05
CA ALA A 13 -22.76 -37.48 18.62
C ALA A 13 -23.46 -36.21 18.08
N PHE A 14 -24.12 -35.43 18.96
CA PHE A 14 -24.91 -34.24 18.56
C PHE A 14 -24.37 -32.91 19.07
N VAL A 15 -23.12 -32.85 19.51
CA VAL A 15 -22.42 -31.59 19.84
C VAL A 15 -21.00 -31.74 19.32
N PRO A 16 -20.65 -31.23 18.12
CA PRO A 16 -20.47 -29.82 17.85
C PRO A 16 -20.75 -29.45 16.36
N LEU A 17 -21.96 -29.10 16.02
CA LEU A 17 -22.21 -28.53 14.69
C LEU A 17 -22.80 -27.09 14.72
N PHE A 18 -22.83 -26.47 15.87
CA PHE A 18 -23.41 -25.13 16.01
C PHE A 18 -22.54 -24.21 16.84
N LEU A 19 -21.38 -23.82 16.32
CA LEU A 19 -20.66 -22.62 16.78
C LEU A 19 -19.61 -22.15 15.73
N GLN A 20 -19.92 -22.29 14.44
CA GLN A 20 -19.37 -21.32 13.49
C GLN A 20 -20.37 -20.16 13.48
N GLY A 21 -20.12 -19.14 14.32
CA GLY A 21 -20.85 -17.88 14.22
C GLY A 21 -20.81 -17.39 12.77
N GLU A 22 -21.93 -16.85 12.25
CA GLU A 22 -21.95 -16.25 10.92
C GLU A 22 -20.75 -15.32 10.78
N LYS A 23 -19.93 -15.55 9.74
CA LYS A 23 -18.80 -14.65 9.44
C LYS A 23 -19.37 -13.27 9.19
N LYS A 24 -18.76 -12.27 9.83
CA LYS A 24 -19.16 -10.88 9.64
C LYS A 24 -18.82 -10.38 8.24
N GLU A 25 -19.67 -9.54 7.70
CA GLU A 25 -19.54 -8.99 6.34
C GLU A 25 -18.80 -7.65 6.38
N ILE A 26 -17.74 -7.51 5.60
CA ILE A 26 -16.99 -6.27 5.45
C ILE A 26 -17.14 -5.74 4.04
N LEU A 27 -17.67 -4.53 3.89
CA LEU A 27 -17.72 -3.81 2.63
C LEU A 27 -16.47 -2.95 2.46
N ILE A 28 -15.67 -3.23 1.42
CA ILE A 28 -14.45 -2.47 1.12
C ILE A 28 -14.66 -1.56 -0.07
N LEU A 29 -14.45 -0.26 0.13
CA LEU A 29 -14.42 0.74 -0.93
C LEU A 29 -13.01 0.82 -1.50
N CYS A 30 -12.82 0.45 -2.77
CA CYS A 30 -11.55 0.37 -3.46
C CYS A 30 -11.54 1.19 -4.74
N SER A 31 -10.36 1.40 -5.33
CA SER A 31 -10.12 2.12 -6.58
C SER A 31 -9.22 1.30 -7.50
N ASN A 32 -9.51 1.33 -8.79
CA ASN A 32 -8.67 0.78 -9.87
C ASN A 32 -7.57 1.77 -10.33
N GLY A 33 -7.51 2.95 -9.71
CA GLY A 33 -6.49 3.96 -9.95
C GLY A 33 -5.12 3.56 -9.41
N GLY A 34 -4.25 3.06 -10.27
CA GLY A 34 -2.97 2.49 -9.86
C GLY A 34 -3.10 1.09 -9.27
N GLY A 35 -2.03 0.55 -8.69
CA GLY A 35 -2.04 -0.81 -8.11
C GLY A 35 -2.07 -0.85 -6.57
N GLY A 36 -1.89 0.30 -5.90
CA GLY A 36 -1.70 0.37 -4.45
C GLY A 36 -2.94 0.01 -3.64
N HIS A 37 -4.12 0.49 -4.08
CA HIS A 37 -5.39 0.24 -3.38
C HIS A 37 -5.79 -1.23 -3.43
N ASN A 38 -5.71 -1.87 -4.61
CA ASN A 38 -5.97 -3.30 -4.75
C ASN A 38 -4.97 -4.15 -3.94
N ALA A 39 -3.68 -3.78 -3.92
CA ALA A 39 -2.68 -4.47 -3.10
C ALA A 39 -2.98 -4.36 -1.59
N ALA A 40 -3.53 -3.23 -1.13
CA ALA A 40 -3.97 -3.06 0.25
C ALA A 40 -5.18 -3.96 0.58
N VAL A 41 -6.13 -4.09 -0.34
CA VAL A 41 -7.28 -5.02 -0.19
C VAL A 41 -6.81 -6.47 -0.15
N ASP A 42 -5.88 -6.86 -1.04
CA ASP A 42 -5.32 -8.21 -1.05
C ASP A 42 -4.54 -8.52 0.25
N ALA A 43 -3.78 -7.54 0.75
CA ALA A 43 -3.11 -7.66 2.04
C ALA A 43 -4.11 -7.84 3.19
N LEU A 44 -5.16 -7.03 3.26
CA LEU A 44 -6.23 -7.14 4.27
C LEU A 44 -6.90 -8.51 4.23
N LYS A 45 -7.30 -8.98 3.05
CA LYS A 45 -7.91 -10.31 2.88
C LYS A 45 -6.97 -11.42 3.36
N THR A 46 -5.68 -11.31 3.06
CA THR A 46 -4.68 -12.30 3.50
C THR A 46 -4.42 -12.26 5.01
N ILE A 47 -4.43 -11.06 5.63
CA ILE A 47 -4.20 -10.88 7.07
C ILE A 47 -5.39 -11.39 7.89
N LEU A 48 -6.60 -11.13 7.41
CA LEU A 48 -7.84 -11.47 8.11
C LEU A 48 -8.33 -12.88 7.78
N ASP A 49 -7.74 -13.47 6.74
CA ASP A 49 -7.98 -14.83 6.27
C ASP A 49 -9.49 -15.15 6.18
N ASP A 50 -9.89 -16.33 6.63
CA ASP A 50 -11.28 -16.80 6.60
C ASP A 50 -12.19 -16.27 7.74
N GLN A 51 -11.76 -15.24 8.47
CA GLN A 51 -12.53 -14.70 9.62
C GLN A 51 -13.76 -13.89 9.18
N TYR A 52 -13.74 -13.29 7.99
CA TYR A 52 -14.74 -12.37 7.48
C TYR A 52 -15.15 -12.72 6.05
N HIS A 53 -16.35 -12.27 5.64
CA HIS A 53 -16.73 -12.14 4.24
C HIS A 53 -16.38 -10.74 3.74
N PHE A 54 -15.91 -10.65 2.49
CA PHE A 54 -15.47 -9.38 1.90
C PHE A 54 -16.21 -9.09 0.61
N SER A 55 -16.99 -8.01 0.61
CA SER A 55 -17.56 -7.40 -0.59
C SER A 55 -16.70 -6.19 -0.99
N VAL A 56 -16.13 -6.20 -2.19
CA VAL A 56 -15.27 -5.09 -2.68
C VAL A 56 -16.02 -4.36 -3.79
N ILE A 57 -16.15 -3.06 -3.66
CA ILE A 57 -16.78 -2.19 -4.66
C ILE A 57 -15.85 -1.08 -5.11
N TYR A 58 -16.11 -0.55 -6.29
CA TYR A 58 -15.34 0.52 -6.93
C TYR A 58 -16.26 1.73 -7.18
N PRO A 59 -16.60 2.52 -6.16
CA PRO A 59 -17.65 3.54 -6.24
C PRO A 59 -17.37 4.63 -7.25
N ILE A 60 -16.09 4.91 -7.54
CA ILE A 60 -15.71 5.92 -8.54
C ILE A 60 -16.00 5.43 -9.97
N ASP A 61 -15.85 4.13 -10.23
CA ASP A 61 -16.15 3.55 -11.55
C ASP A 61 -17.64 3.57 -11.90
N GLU A 62 -18.52 3.57 -10.88
CA GLU A 62 -19.96 3.69 -11.03
C GLU A 62 -20.44 5.14 -11.25
N LEU A 63 -19.54 6.11 -11.10
CA LEU A 63 -19.85 7.52 -11.31
C LEU A 63 -19.61 7.88 -12.77
N GLU A 64 -20.68 8.14 -13.50
CA GLU A 64 -20.58 8.91 -14.75
C GLU A 64 -20.31 10.38 -14.41
N ILE A 65 -19.07 10.80 -14.58
CA ILE A 65 -18.66 12.19 -14.42
C ILE A 65 -18.70 12.86 -15.79
N PHE A 66 -19.62 13.78 -16.00
CA PHE A 66 -19.83 14.49 -17.28
C PHE A 66 -20.11 13.55 -18.49
N GLY A 67 -20.77 12.40 -18.26
CA GLY A 67 -21.05 11.44 -19.34
C GLY A 67 -19.83 10.63 -19.81
N VAL A 68 -18.71 10.73 -19.12
CA VAL A 68 -17.50 9.95 -19.37
C VAL A 68 -17.40 8.85 -18.33
N PRO A 69 -17.25 7.58 -18.75
CA PRO A 69 -17.00 6.49 -17.81
C PRO A 69 -15.71 6.71 -17.07
N SER A 70 -15.76 6.56 -15.78
CA SER A 70 -14.75 6.65 -14.72
C SER A 70 -13.46 7.47 -15.00
N GLY A 71 -13.20 8.43 -14.12
CA GLY A 71 -11.96 9.19 -14.10
C GLY A 71 -10.69 8.33 -13.89
N GLU A 72 -10.83 7.08 -13.41
CA GLU A 72 -9.72 6.15 -13.16
C GLU A 72 -9.09 5.61 -14.44
N SER A 73 -9.87 5.31 -15.47
CA SER A 73 -9.34 4.88 -16.76
C SER A 73 -8.54 5.99 -17.44
N LEU A 74 -9.03 7.24 -17.37
CA LEU A 74 -8.31 8.43 -17.86
C LEU A 74 -7.04 8.70 -17.04
N TYR A 75 -7.10 8.56 -15.73
CA TYR A 75 -5.94 8.66 -14.85
C TYR A 75 -4.85 7.64 -15.22
N ASN A 76 -5.21 6.36 -15.34
CA ASN A 76 -4.28 5.31 -15.71
C ASN A 76 -3.70 5.50 -17.14
N LEU A 77 -4.51 6.03 -18.07
CA LEU A 77 -4.05 6.39 -19.41
C LEU A 77 -3.05 7.55 -19.36
N ALA A 78 -3.35 8.58 -18.58
CA ALA A 78 -2.47 9.75 -18.43
C ALA A 78 -1.12 9.36 -17.82
N LEU A 79 -1.12 8.47 -16.82
CA LEU A 79 0.13 7.93 -16.23
C LEU A 79 0.95 7.13 -17.25
N ARG A 80 0.30 6.26 -18.05
CA ARG A 80 0.99 5.50 -19.11
C ARG A 80 1.58 6.40 -20.20
N LYS A 81 0.95 7.55 -20.47
CA LYS A 81 1.42 8.54 -21.42
C LYS A 81 2.44 9.54 -20.85
N GLY A 82 2.79 9.41 -19.55
CA GLY A 82 3.72 10.34 -18.89
C GLY A 82 3.15 11.75 -18.66
N TRP A 83 1.82 11.94 -18.67
CA TRP A 83 1.16 13.22 -18.48
C TRP A 83 1.06 13.63 -17.01
N THR A 84 2.10 13.37 -16.24
CA THR A 84 2.14 13.58 -14.78
C THR A 84 1.80 15.02 -14.39
N ARG A 85 2.30 16.03 -15.15
CA ARG A 85 1.97 17.45 -14.88
C ARG A 85 0.47 17.73 -14.99
N SER A 86 -0.19 17.15 -15.99
CA SER A 86 -1.64 17.29 -16.17
C SER A 86 -2.40 16.57 -15.05
N VAL A 87 -1.95 15.40 -14.64
CA VAL A 87 -2.51 14.66 -13.48
C VAL A 87 -2.41 15.51 -12.22
N ASN A 88 -1.25 16.10 -11.93
CA ASN A 88 -1.05 16.95 -10.75
C ASN A 88 -1.98 18.19 -10.78
N MET A 89 -2.10 18.84 -11.93
CA MET A 89 -3.00 19.98 -12.09
C MET A 89 -4.46 19.59 -11.86
N VAL A 90 -4.91 18.49 -12.46
CA VAL A 90 -6.29 17.99 -12.30
C VAL A 90 -6.54 17.59 -10.84
N SER A 91 -5.65 16.84 -10.22
CA SER A 91 -5.79 16.38 -8.83
C SER A 91 -5.82 17.54 -7.83
N ARG A 92 -5.02 18.57 -8.07
CA ARG A 92 -4.93 19.74 -7.17
C ARG A 92 -6.10 20.69 -7.28
N TYR A 93 -6.58 20.97 -8.49
CA TYR A 93 -7.53 22.07 -8.75
C TYR A 93 -8.92 21.61 -9.22
N VAL A 94 -9.01 20.48 -9.90
CA VAL A 94 -10.24 20.00 -10.53
C VAL A 94 -10.90 18.92 -9.66
N ALA A 95 -10.18 17.85 -9.30
CA ALA A 95 -10.73 16.74 -8.56
C ALA A 95 -11.44 17.13 -7.26
N PRO A 96 -10.89 18.03 -6.39
CA PRO A 96 -11.58 18.45 -5.18
C PRO A 96 -12.95 19.11 -5.45
N LYS A 97 -13.05 19.89 -6.54
CA LYS A 97 -14.31 20.56 -6.92
C LYS A 97 -15.33 19.55 -7.47
N VAL A 98 -14.86 18.61 -8.29
CA VAL A 98 -15.69 17.54 -8.85
C VAL A 98 -16.24 16.66 -7.72
N PHE A 99 -15.40 16.13 -6.84
CA PHE A 99 -15.86 15.29 -5.73
C PHE A 99 -16.81 16.03 -4.78
N ARG A 100 -16.61 17.32 -4.56
CA ARG A 100 -17.55 18.15 -3.80
C ARG A 100 -18.90 18.28 -4.51
N ARG A 101 -18.91 18.48 -5.82
CA ARG A 101 -20.15 18.61 -6.63
C ARG A 101 -20.95 17.31 -6.67
N TYR A 102 -20.26 16.18 -6.75
CA TYR A 102 -20.86 14.84 -6.84
C TYR A 102 -21.06 14.17 -5.49
N LYS A 103 -20.78 14.86 -4.37
CA LYS A 103 -20.85 14.32 -3.01
C LYS A 103 -22.13 13.50 -2.74
N LYS A 104 -23.31 14.05 -3.04
CA LYS A 104 -24.60 13.36 -2.81
C LYS A 104 -24.74 12.10 -3.65
N ARG A 105 -24.27 12.13 -4.90
CA ARG A 105 -24.34 10.95 -5.79
C ARG A 105 -23.43 9.84 -5.29
N ILE A 106 -22.21 10.19 -4.85
CA ILE A 106 -21.26 9.24 -4.23
C ILE A 106 -21.89 8.62 -2.98
N GLU A 107 -22.44 9.45 -2.11
CA GLU A 107 -23.14 9.01 -0.91
C GLU A 107 -24.28 8.02 -1.24
N THR A 108 -25.10 8.32 -2.26
CA THR A 108 -26.19 7.43 -2.70
C THR A 108 -25.68 6.10 -3.24
N VAL A 109 -24.62 6.10 -4.08
CA VAL A 109 -24.03 4.86 -4.61
C VAL A 109 -23.56 3.97 -3.45
N ILE A 110 -22.83 4.56 -2.49
CA ILE A 110 -22.33 3.80 -1.34
C ILE A 110 -23.47 3.32 -0.45
N ALA A 111 -24.51 4.14 -0.20
CA ALA A 111 -25.67 3.76 0.58
C ALA A 111 -26.42 2.58 -0.03
N ASN A 112 -26.59 2.54 -1.36
CA ASN A 112 -27.23 1.42 -2.06
C ASN A 112 -26.45 0.11 -1.86
N HIS A 113 -25.10 0.17 -1.90
CA HIS A 113 -24.29 -1.00 -1.63
C HIS A 113 -24.36 -1.43 -0.16
N ILE A 114 -24.38 -0.49 0.79
CA ILE A 114 -24.57 -0.80 2.21
C ILE A 114 -25.92 -1.49 2.44
N GLU A 115 -27.00 -1.00 1.81
CA GLU A 115 -28.33 -1.60 1.90
C GLU A 115 -28.39 -3.02 1.32
N ALA A 116 -27.73 -3.24 0.18
CA ALA A 116 -27.68 -4.54 -0.50
C ALA A 116 -26.81 -5.57 0.25
N VAL A 117 -25.64 -5.16 0.75
CA VAL A 117 -24.64 -6.04 1.39
C VAL A 117 -24.95 -6.22 2.87
N LYS A 118 -25.50 -5.20 3.55
CA LYS A 118 -25.74 -5.14 5.01
C LYS A 118 -24.49 -5.46 5.81
N PRO A 119 -23.38 -4.73 5.59
CA PRO A 119 -22.10 -5.04 6.21
C PRO A 119 -22.10 -4.71 7.70
N ASP A 120 -21.26 -5.42 8.46
CA ASP A 120 -20.94 -5.11 9.86
C ASP A 120 -19.90 -3.97 9.97
N LEU A 121 -19.15 -3.71 8.90
CA LEU A 121 -18.13 -2.65 8.83
C LEU A 121 -17.93 -2.20 7.38
N VAL A 122 -17.81 -0.90 7.18
CA VAL A 122 -17.34 -0.32 5.90
C VAL A 122 -15.89 0.11 6.05
N ILE A 123 -15.01 -0.38 5.19
CA ILE A 123 -13.60 0.02 5.10
C ILE A 123 -13.39 0.80 3.82
N SER A 124 -12.74 1.97 3.92
CA SER A 124 -12.30 2.73 2.75
C SER A 124 -10.78 2.73 2.64
N VAL A 125 -10.27 2.26 1.49
CA VAL A 125 -8.84 2.33 1.15
C VAL A 125 -8.55 3.36 0.06
N ILE A 126 -9.53 4.22 -0.29
CA ILE A 126 -9.43 5.18 -1.39
C ILE A 126 -9.52 6.63 -0.91
N PRO A 127 -8.84 7.58 -1.60
CA PRO A 127 -8.92 9.00 -1.29
C PRO A 127 -10.21 9.66 -1.83
N PHE A 128 -10.40 10.96 -1.51
CA PHE A 128 -11.41 11.90 -2.00
C PHE A 128 -12.88 11.63 -1.62
N ILE A 129 -13.29 10.39 -1.40
CA ILE A 129 -14.71 10.04 -1.16
C ILE A 129 -15.03 9.74 0.30
N ASN A 130 -14.06 9.86 1.20
CA ASN A 130 -14.21 9.44 2.60
C ASN A 130 -15.28 10.22 3.36
N PHE A 131 -15.51 11.49 3.03
CA PHE A 131 -16.56 12.26 3.65
C PHE A 131 -17.97 11.74 3.25
N PRO A 132 -18.36 11.63 1.96
CA PRO A 132 -19.65 11.05 1.61
C PRO A 132 -19.79 9.57 2.02
N ALA A 133 -18.69 8.80 2.06
CA ALA A 133 -18.72 7.41 2.53
C ALA A 133 -19.04 7.33 4.04
N SER A 134 -18.41 8.17 4.86
CA SER A 134 -18.70 8.23 6.30
C SER A 134 -20.15 8.65 6.58
N GLU A 135 -20.71 9.56 5.78
CA GLU A 135 -22.11 9.96 5.92
C GLU A 135 -23.10 8.85 5.52
N ALA A 136 -22.79 8.08 4.45
CA ALA A 136 -23.58 6.92 4.08
C ALA A 136 -23.57 5.85 5.18
N ALA A 137 -22.39 5.52 5.70
CA ALA A 137 -22.22 4.55 6.78
C ALA A 137 -22.92 5.01 8.07
N ARG A 138 -22.79 6.29 8.45
CA ARG A 138 -23.45 6.88 9.61
C ARG A 138 -24.97 6.78 9.53
N LYS A 139 -25.56 7.06 8.37
CA LYS A 139 -27.01 6.98 8.17
C LYS A 139 -27.56 5.55 8.24
N ALA A 140 -26.72 4.59 7.89
CA ALA A 140 -27.03 3.16 7.98
C ALA A 140 -26.67 2.53 9.34
N ASP A 141 -26.15 3.34 10.28
CA ASP A 141 -25.63 2.86 11.59
C ASP A 141 -24.57 1.76 11.47
N VAL A 142 -23.69 1.87 10.46
CA VAL A 142 -22.60 0.93 10.20
C VAL A 142 -21.25 1.59 10.55
N PRO A 143 -20.36 0.94 11.30
CA PRO A 143 -19.01 1.43 11.57
C PRO A 143 -18.23 1.77 10.31
N PHE A 144 -17.37 2.80 10.36
CA PHE A 144 -16.59 3.26 9.21
C PHE A 144 -15.11 3.40 9.55
N LEU A 145 -14.27 2.67 8.81
CA LEU A 145 -12.82 2.67 8.98
C LEU A 145 -12.14 3.17 7.71
N ILE A 146 -11.30 4.22 7.84
CA ILE A 146 -10.39 4.61 6.78
C ILE A 146 -9.04 3.94 7.01
N ILE A 147 -8.52 3.26 6.00
CA ILE A 147 -7.16 2.74 5.97
C ILE A 147 -6.42 3.48 4.87
N THR A 148 -5.46 4.32 5.25
CA THR A 148 -4.67 5.06 4.26
C THR A 148 -3.72 4.12 3.52
N THR A 149 -3.58 4.34 2.22
CA THR A 149 -2.66 3.57 1.35
C THR A 149 -1.54 4.45 0.81
N ASP A 150 -1.55 5.73 1.19
CA ASP A 150 -0.54 6.71 0.84
C ASP A 150 0.00 7.42 2.07
N ASN A 151 1.23 7.91 1.97
CA ASN A 151 1.85 8.74 2.99
C ASN A 151 1.38 10.21 2.91
N ASP A 152 0.78 10.64 1.81
CA ASP A 152 0.07 11.93 1.73
C ASP A 152 -1.38 11.78 2.19
N LEU A 153 -1.70 12.36 3.35
CA LEU A 153 -3.04 12.28 3.92
C LEU A 153 -4.04 13.29 3.35
N GLN A 154 -3.60 14.30 2.59
CA GLN A 154 -4.48 15.40 2.16
C GLN A 154 -5.68 14.88 1.36
N THR A 155 -5.45 13.91 0.50
CA THR A 155 -6.48 13.32 -0.34
C THR A 155 -7.44 12.42 0.45
N PHE A 156 -6.94 11.71 1.46
CA PHE A 156 -7.75 10.86 2.34
C PHE A 156 -8.66 11.64 3.29
N VAL A 157 -8.19 12.79 3.76
CA VAL A 157 -8.97 13.67 4.66
C VAL A 157 -9.75 14.76 3.92
N HIS A 158 -9.78 14.72 2.59
CA HIS A 158 -10.50 15.70 1.80
C HIS A 158 -11.99 15.74 2.17
N GLY A 159 -12.47 16.93 2.54
CA GLY A 159 -13.86 17.14 2.96
C GLY A 159 -14.21 16.65 4.36
N LEU A 160 -13.34 15.89 5.04
CA LEU A 160 -13.52 15.54 6.44
C LEU A 160 -13.22 16.79 7.30
N GLN A 161 -14.27 17.30 7.97
CA GLN A 161 -14.16 18.39 8.93
C GLN A 161 -15.11 18.11 10.09
N GLY A 162 -14.57 17.63 11.21
CA GLY A 162 -15.38 17.26 12.35
C GLY A 162 -16.30 16.08 12.04
N VAL A 163 -15.74 14.88 11.97
CA VAL A 163 -16.53 13.67 11.69
C VAL A 163 -17.49 13.44 12.84
N SER A 164 -18.80 13.43 12.54
CA SER A 164 -19.86 13.16 13.51
C SER A 164 -20.29 11.70 13.56
N HIS A 165 -19.54 10.81 12.90
CA HIS A 165 -19.82 9.37 12.89
C HIS A 165 -19.42 8.74 14.23
N PRO A 166 -20.34 8.12 14.99
CA PRO A 166 -20.04 7.62 16.34
C PRO A 166 -19.01 6.49 16.35
N ASN A 167 -19.03 5.64 15.33
CA ASN A 167 -18.11 4.50 15.18
C ASN A 167 -17.18 4.73 13.99
N PHE A 168 -16.24 5.66 14.15
CA PHE A 168 -15.28 6.06 13.12
C PHE A 168 -13.85 5.89 13.62
N LYS A 169 -12.99 5.32 12.80
CA LYS A 169 -11.53 5.31 13.00
C LYS A 169 -10.79 5.58 11.71
N VAL A 170 -9.57 6.09 11.82
CA VAL A 170 -8.63 6.26 10.71
C VAL A 170 -7.27 5.65 11.04
N VAL A 171 -6.80 4.75 10.19
CA VAL A 171 -5.48 4.13 10.26
C VAL A 171 -4.51 4.88 9.36
N VAL A 172 -3.35 5.22 9.90
CA VAL A 172 -2.30 5.97 9.22
C VAL A 172 -0.92 5.32 9.36
N GLY A 173 -0.01 5.69 8.44
CA GLY A 173 1.38 5.23 8.46
C GLY A 173 2.13 5.66 9.72
N THR A 174 3.05 4.80 10.20
CA THR A 174 3.88 5.07 11.38
C THR A 174 4.98 6.11 11.14
N HIS A 175 5.30 6.39 9.88
CA HIS A 175 6.44 7.23 9.52
C HIS A 175 6.09 8.71 9.35
N LEU A 176 4.81 9.08 9.44
CA LEU A 176 4.38 10.46 9.25
C LEU A 176 4.16 11.14 10.60
N TRP A 177 5.20 11.73 11.13
CA TRP A 177 5.13 12.57 12.34
C TRP A 177 4.17 13.76 12.22
N CYS A 178 3.91 14.25 11.00
CA CYS A 178 2.93 15.31 10.73
C CYS A 178 1.49 14.81 10.55
N SER A 179 1.26 13.48 10.50
CA SER A 179 -0.06 12.90 10.24
C SER A 179 -1.07 13.28 11.31
N GLN A 180 -0.69 13.19 12.57
CA GLN A 180 -1.56 13.53 13.69
C GLN A 180 -1.94 15.03 13.66
N GLU A 181 -0.99 15.92 13.43
CA GLU A 181 -1.25 17.34 13.33
C GLU A 181 -2.22 17.69 12.19
N MET A 182 -2.06 17.05 11.02
CA MET A 182 -2.98 17.25 9.90
C MET A 182 -4.40 16.80 10.24
N LEU A 183 -4.56 15.67 10.93
CA LEU A 183 -5.85 15.15 11.36
C LEU A 183 -6.48 16.04 12.46
N HIS A 184 -5.68 16.53 13.40
CA HIS A 184 -6.13 17.50 14.41
C HIS A 184 -6.60 18.82 13.78
N ARG A 185 -5.91 19.34 12.77
CA ARG A 185 -6.37 20.52 12.01
C ARG A 185 -7.71 20.31 11.31
N ARG A 186 -8.12 19.05 11.09
CA ARG A 186 -9.44 18.65 10.57
C ARG A 186 -10.46 18.32 11.66
N ASN A 187 -10.15 18.63 12.93
CA ASN A 187 -10.99 18.31 14.10
C ASN A 187 -11.30 16.80 14.22
N ILE A 188 -10.38 15.93 13.82
CA ILE A 188 -10.46 14.51 14.06
C ILE A 188 -9.80 14.26 15.43
N ALA A 189 -10.57 13.75 16.38
CA ALA A 189 -10.08 13.50 17.72
C ALA A 189 -8.98 12.43 17.74
N GLY A 190 -7.98 12.60 18.63
CA GLY A 190 -6.81 11.74 18.69
C GLY A 190 -7.13 10.26 18.97
N ASN A 191 -8.18 9.98 19.73
CA ASN A 191 -8.66 8.62 20.01
C ASN A 191 -9.29 7.90 18.80
N LEU A 192 -9.54 8.62 17.70
CA LEU A 192 -10.03 8.06 16.44
C LEU A 192 -8.89 7.73 15.47
N ILE A 193 -7.65 8.05 15.84
CA ILE A 193 -6.47 7.92 14.99
C ILE A 193 -5.62 6.74 15.46
N GLU A 194 -5.46 5.74 14.60
CA GLU A 194 -4.62 4.57 14.84
C GLU A 194 -3.33 4.66 14.02
N VAL A 195 -2.21 4.96 14.69
CA VAL A 195 -0.88 5.08 14.05
C VAL A 195 -0.18 3.72 14.10
N ILE A 196 -0.53 2.83 13.18
CA ILE A 196 -0.05 1.43 13.18
C ILE A 196 0.77 1.06 11.94
N GLY A 197 0.73 1.86 10.90
CA GLY A 197 1.42 1.60 9.64
C GLY A 197 0.49 1.48 8.45
N LEU A 198 1.06 1.09 7.33
CA LEU A 198 0.34 0.87 6.07
C LEU A 198 0.20 -0.61 5.77
N PRO A 199 -0.85 -1.02 5.02
CA PRO A 199 -1.04 -2.40 4.61
C PRO A 199 0.16 -2.94 3.82
N VAL A 200 0.60 -4.14 4.16
CA VAL A 200 1.66 -4.83 3.44
C VAL A 200 1.35 -6.32 3.36
N ARG A 201 1.71 -6.95 2.25
CA ARG A 201 1.54 -8.39 2.09
C ARG A 201 2.34 -9.14 3.16
N PRO A 202 1.75 -10.15 3.83
CA PRO A 202 2.42 -10.90 4.90
C PRO A 202 3.79 -11.48 4.50
N ASP A 203 3.98 -11.82 3.22
CA ASP A 203 5.23 -12.38 2.69
C ASP A 203 6.47 -11.49 2.93
N PHE A 204 6.28 -10.18 3.06
CA PHE A 204 7.37 -9.25 3.39
C PHE A 204 7.80 -9.33 4.86
N LEU A 205 6.94 -9.83 5.74
CA LEU A 205 7.24 -9.97 7.17
C LEU A 205 7.92 -11.31 7.49
N ILE A 206 7.88 -12.26 6.55
CA ILE A 206 8.55 -13.55 6.71
C ILE A 206 10.05 -13.37 6.45
N LYS A 207 10.87 -13.66 7.46
CA LYS A 207 12.32 -13.62 7.33
C LYS A 207 12.79 -14.61 6.26
N LYS A 208 13.51 -14.12 5.27
CA LYS A 208 14.06 -14.89 4.16
C LYS A 208 15.59 -14.94 4.26
N ASP A 209 16.17 -16.07 3.89
CA ASP A 209 17.61 -16.19 3.78
C ASP A 209 18.08 -15.72 2.40
N GLY A 210 18.63 -14.52 2.33
CA GLY A 210 19.11 -13.93 1.08
C GLY A 210 20.23 -14.72 0.42
N LYS A 211 21.06 -15.49 1.17
CA LYS A 211 22.13 -16.31 0.60
C LYS A 211 21.55 -17.52 -0.15
N LEU A 212 20.64 -18.25 0.49
CA LEU A 212 19.96 -19.39 -0.16
C LEU A 212 19.15 -18.93 -1.38
N LEU A 213 18.55 -17.75 -1.33
CA LEU A 213 17.83 -17.18 -2.46
C LEU A 213 18.79 -16.81 -3.60
N ARG A 214 19.97 -16.22 -3.31
CA ARG A 214 20.98 -15.94 -4.35
C ARG A 214 21.44 -17.22 -5.04
N GLU A 215 21.59 -18.33 -4.33
CA GLU A 215 21.89 -19.65 -4.92
C GLU A 215 20.73 -20.12 -5.80
N LYS A 216 19.50 -20.08 -5.31
CA LYS A 216 18.27 -20.44 -6.07
C LYS A 216 18.16 -19.68 -7.39
N TYR A 217 18.47 -18.38 -7.38
CA TYR A 217 18.38 -17.50 -8.56
C TYR A 217 19.71 -17.41 -9.34
N GLN A 218 20.72 -18.21 -8.98
CA GLN A 218 22.05 -18.25 -9.65
C GLN A 218 22.75 -16.88 -9.66
N ILE A 219 22.58 -16.10 -8.59
CA ILE A 219 23.18 -14.78 -8.44
C ILE A 219 24.57 -14.95 -7.80
N PRO A 220 25.65 -14.35 -8.39
CA PRO A 220 26.99 -14.45 -7.83
C PRO A 220 27.07 -13.92 -6.40
N ALA A 221 27.49 -14.77 -5.45
CA ALA A 221 27.48 -14.44 -4.01
C ALA A 221 28.40 -13.26 -3.66
N HIS A 222 29.47 -13.03 -4.44
CA HIS A 222 30.46 -11.99 -4.21
C HIS A 222 30.08 -10.60 -4.76
N LYS A 223 28.98 -10.49 -5.54
CA LYS A 223 28.56 -9.23 -6.15
C LYS A 223 27.45 -8.57 -5.33
N PRO A 224 27.55 -7.26 -5.06
CA PRO A 224 26.38 -6.50 -4.59
C PRO A 224 25.24 -6.59 -5.59
N VAL A 225 24.02 -6.65 -5.08
CA VAL A 225 22.79 -6.81 -5.88
C VAL A 225 21.98 -5.52 -5.87
N ILE A 226 21.71 -4.98 -7.04
CA ILE A 226 20.86 -3.81 -7.25
C ILE A 226 19.54 -4.27 -7.84
N LEU A 227 18.45 -4.07 -7.10
CA LEU A 227 17.10 -4.31 -7.61
C LEU A 227 16.57 -3.04 -8.30
N ILE A 228 16.23 -3.13 -9.58
CA ILE A 228 15.63 -2.04 -10.36
C ILE A 228 14.17 -2.38 -10.61
N MET A 229 13.24 -1.69 -9.92
CA MET A 229 11.81 -1.96 -9.96
C MET A 229 11.02 -0.64 -10.07
N ILE A 230 10.67 -0.24 -11.29
CA ILE A 230 10.01 1.03 -11.58
C ILE A 230 8.57 0.81 -12.04
N GLY A 231 7.74 0.31 -11.11
CA GLY A 231 6.32 0.06 -11.30
C GLY A 231 5.99 -1.22 -12.10
N GLY A 232 4.81 -1.77 -11.83
CA GLY A 232 4.37 -3.06 -12.41
C GLY A 232 4.00 -3.01 -13.89
N ALA A 233 3.79 -1.82 -14.46
CA ALA A 233 3.51 -1.68 -15.89
C ALA A 233 4.78 -1.73 -16.76
N GLY A 234 5.97 -1.59 -16.15
CA GLY A 234 7.24 -1.49 -16.85
C GLY A 234 7.43 -0.10 -17.49
N GLY A 235 8.19 0.77 -16.83
CA GLY A 235 8.50 2.11 -17.34
C GLY A 235 9.87 2.18 -17.99
N ASP A 236 10.05 3.03 -19.00
CA ASP A 236 11.32 3.21 -19.71
C ASP A 236 12.51 3.49 -18.78
N ALA A 237 12.27 4.11 -17.63
CA ALA A 237 13.31 4.37 -16.65
C ALA A 237 14.01 3.08 -16.18
N ALA A 238 13.30 1.96 -16.00
CA ALA A 238 13.92 0.69 -15.63
C ALA A 238 14.95 0.22 -16.68
N TYR A 239 14.61 0.34 -17.96
CA TYR A 239 15.55 0.05 -19.05
C TYR A 239 16.76 1.00 -19.04
N GLN A 240 16.53 2.31 -18.84
CA GLN A 240 17.60 3.30 -18.84
C GLN A 240 18.59 3.09 -17.68
N TYR A 241 18.09 2.81 -16.47
CA TYR A 241 18.95 2.46 -15.33
C TYR A 241 19.74 1.18 -15.59
N THR A 242 19.09 0.13 -16.08
CA THR A 242 19.74 -1.14 -16.41
C THR A 242 20.84 -0.96 -17.44
N LYS A 243 20.56 -0.20 -18.50
CA LYS A 243 21.52 0.12 -19.57
C LYS A 243 22.69 0.96 -19.05
N THR A 244 22.41 1.99 -18.26
CA THR A 244 23.43 2.91 -17.75
C THR A 244 24.35 2.21 -16.75
N LEU A 245 23.79 1.57 -15.73
CA LEU A 245 24.58 0.88 -14.70
C LEU A 245 25.25 -0.40 -15.25
N GLY A 246 24.59 -1.07 -16.18
CA GLY A 246 25.16 -2.28 -16.80
C GLY A 246 26.42 -2.04 -17.60
N LYS A 247 26.59 -0.86 -18.21
CA LYS A 247 27.75 -0.54 -19.07
C LYS A 247 28.99 -0.10 -18.33
N ILE A 248 28.86 0.41 -17.12
CA ILE A 248 29.98 0.90 -16.33
C ILE A 248 30.60 -0.20 -15.48
N GLN A 249 31.91 -0.11 -15.23
CA GLN A 249 32.61 -1.09 -14.40
C GLN A 249 32.24 -0.90 -12.92
N MET A 250 31.37 -1.76 -12.40
CA MET A 250 30.90 -1.67 -10.99
C MET A 250 31.08 -2.98 -10.21
N GLY A 251 31.19 -4.13 -10.89
CA GLY A 251 31.26 -5.42 -10.20
C GLY A 251 29.96 -5.82 -9.51
N VAL A 252 28.81 -5.43 -10.04
CA VAL A 252 27.48 -5.64 -9.44
C VAL A 252 26.68 -6.68 -10.21
N HIS A 253 25.65 -7.20 -9.55
CA HIS A 253 24.56 -7.94 -10.20
C HIS A 253 23.30 -7.06 -10.23
N LEU A 254 22.73 -6.88 -11.42
CA LEU A 254 21.49 -6.14 -11.62
C LEU A 254 20.31 -7.13 -11.68
N ILE A 255 19.28 -6.91 -10.88
CA ILE A 255 17.96 -7.55 -11.05
C ILE A 255 17.05 -6.48 -11.62
N ALA A 256 16.68 -6.58 -12.89
CA ALA A 256 15.88 -5.60 -13.59
C ALA A 256 14.47 -6.11 -13.83
N CYS A 257 13.47 -5.46 -13.20
CA CYS A 257 12.06 -5.81 -13.35
C CYS A 257 11.44 -5.05 -14.52
N ALA A 258 11.08 -5.76 -15.59
CA ALA A 258 10.37 -5.21 -16.74
C ALA A 258 8.84 -5.12 -16.53
N GLY A 259 8.32 -5.70 -15.44
CA GLY A 259 6.88 -5.74 -15.20
C GLY A 259 6.12 -6.48 -16.30
N ARG A 260 4.98 -5.95 -16.73
CA ARG A 260 4.14 -6.54 -17.78
C ARG A 260 4.62 -6.21 -19.20
N ASN A 261 5.73 -5.49 -19.35
CA ASN A 261 6.28 -5.10 -20.65
C ASN A 261 7.30 -6.16 -21.17
N GLN A 262 6.79 -7.14 -21.91
CA GLN A 262 7.60 -8.23 -22.46
C GLN A 262 8.61 -7.75 -23.51
N GLU A 263 8.27 -6.73 -24.31
CA GLU A 263 9.19 -6.15 -25.30
C GLU A 263 10.41 -5.54 -24.59
N MET A 264 10.17 -4.74 -23.55
CA MET A 264 11.23 -4.18 -22.74
C MET A 264 12.08 -5.26 -22.06
N ALA A 265 11.49 -6.35 -21.59
CA ALA A 265 12.24 -7.49 -21.05
C ALA A 265 13.19 -8.09 -22.09
N GLY A 266 12.71 -8.25 -23.32
CA GLY A 266 13.52 -8.70 -24.46
C GLY A 266 14.69 -7.76 -24.75
N ASP A 267 14.45 -6.45 -24.71
CA ASP A 267 15.49 -5.46 -24.97
C ASP A 267 16.51 -5.36 -23.81
N MET A 268 16.05 -5.47 -22.56
CA MET A 268 16.95 -5.55 -21.40
C MET A 268 17.93 -6.73 -21.50
N ARG A 269 17.48 -7.90 -21.97
CA ARG A 269 18.33 -9.09 -22.14
C ARG A 269 19.42 -8.91 -23.22
N LYS A 270 19.22 -7.97 -24.16
CA LYS A 270 20.19 -7.64 -25.22
C LYS A 270 21.24 -6.59 -24.82
N ILE A 271 21.12 -6.00 -23.62
CA ILE A 271 22.05 -4.97 -23.16
C ILE A 271 23.47 -5.56 -23.05
N LYS A 272 24.42 -4.95 -23.75
CA LYS A 272 25.84 -5.28 -23.60
C LYS A 272 26.35 -4.75 -22.26
N LEU A 273 26.67 -5.65 -21.35
CA LEU A 273 27.18 -5.32 -20.02
C LEU A 273 28.70 -5.13 -20.04
N ASN A 274 29.20 -4.37 -19.09
CA ASN A 274 30.61 -4.45 -18.70
C ASN A 274 30.90 -5.87 -18.17
N PRO A 275 32.04 -6.50 -18.52
CA PRO A 275 32.35 -7.88 -18.09
C PRO A 275 32.36 -8.11 -16.56
N SER A 276 32.55 -7.04 -15.76
CA SER A 276 32.48 -7.14 -14.30
C SER A 276 31.04 -7.31 -13.77
N ASN A 277 30.02 -6.90 -14.53
CA ASN A 277 28.63 -6.93 -14.13
C ASN A 277 27.90 -8.19 -14.60
N SER A 278 26.75 -8.46 -14.01
CA SER A 278 25.81 -9.49 -14.47
C SER A 278 24.37 -9.00 -14.32
N LEU A 279 23.43 -9.63 -15.01
CA LEU A 279 22.04 -9.18 -15.11
C LEU A 279 21.08 -10.35 -15.07
N THR A 280 20.04 -10.24 -14.25
CA THR A 280 18.83 -11.05 -14.33
C THR A 280 17.66 -10.15 -14.69
N VAL A 281 16.93 -10.50 -15.74
CA VAL A 281 15.72 -9.77 -16.16
C VAL A 281 14.50 -10.53 -15.68
N MET A 282 13.68 -9.85 -14.87
CA MET A 282 12.42 -10.37 -14.35
C MET A 282 11.25 -9.74 -15.11
N GLU A 283 10.33 -10.55 -15.58
CA GLU A 283 9.01 -10.12 -16.04
C GLU A 283 8.09 -9.88 -14.82
N PHE A 284 6.79 -9.76 -15.05
CA PHE A 284 5.85 -9.59 -13.93
C PHE A 284 5.91 -10.81 -12.99
N THR A 285 6.15 -10.56 -11.72
CA THR A 285 6.29 -11.61 -10.71
C THR A 285 5.70 -11.21 -9.38
N ASN A 286 5.21 -12.19 -8.63
CA ASN A 286 4.78 -12.04 -7.23
C ASN A 286 5.93 -12.29 -6.23
N GLN A 287 7.13 -12.65 -6.72
CA GLN A 287 8.30 -12.99 -5.89
C GLN A 287 9.10 -11.76 -5.43
N ILE A 288 8.49 -10.57 -5.45
CA ILE A 288 9.15 -9.33 -5.03
C ILE A 288 9.78 -9.43 -3.63
N PRO A 289 9.15 -10.08 -2.62
CA PRO A 289 9.78 -10.26 -1.30
C PRO A 289 11.09 -11.05 -1.36
N GLU A 290 11.21 -12.05 -2.27
CA GLU A 290 12.46 -12.79 -2.46
C GLU A 290 13.52 -11.92 -3.15
N LEU A 291 13.12 -11.15 -4.18
CA LEU A 291 14.03 -10.25 -4.88
C LEU A 291 14.58 -9.16 -3.95
N MET A 292 13.74 -8.58 -3.11
CA MET A 292 14.17 -7.60 -2.10
C MET A 292 15.07 -8.22 -1.03
N ALA A 293 14.81 -9.47 -0.61
CA ALA A 293 15.67 -10.16 0.36
C ALA A 293 17.09 -10.45 -0.15
N MET A 294 17.28 -10.52 -1.47
CA MET A 294 18.60 -10.72 -2.11
C MET A 294 19.32 -9.40 -2.37
N ALA A 295 18.60 -8.28 -2.43
CA ALA A 295 19.13 -7.00 -2.85
C ALA A 295 19.91 -6.29 -1.72
N ASP A 296 20.94 -5.55 -2.09
CA ASP A 296 21.68 -4.63 -1.23
C ASP A 296 21.19 -3.18 -1.37
N LEU A 297 20.46 -2.89 -2.46
CA LEU A 297 19.97 -1.57 -2.81
C LEU A 297 18.77 -1.71 -3.76
N ILE A 298 17.76 -0.85 -3.63
CA ILE A 298 16.66 -0.76 -4.59
C ILE A 298 16.62 0.59 -5.29
N ILE A 299 16.39 0.56 -6.62
CA ILE A 299 16.02 1.74 -7.42
C ILE A 299 14.55 1.57 -7.79
N THR A 300 13.70 2.51 -7.35
CA THR A 300 12.25 2.42 -7.55
C THR A 300 11.63 3.79 -7.81
N LYS A 301 10.39 3.82 -8.31
CA LYS A 301 9.63 5.08 -8.32
C LYS A 301 9.19 5.44 -6.89
N PRO A 302 8.87 6.71 -6.60
CA PRO A 302 8.47 7.14 -5.26
C PRO A 302 7.01 6.74 -4.88
N GLY A 303 6.58 5.53 -5.26
CA GLY A 303 5.25 5.00 -4.93
C GLY A 303 5.20 4.44 -3.50
N THR A 304 4.10 4.66 -2.80
CA THR A 304 3.95 4.31 -1.38
C THR A 304 4.11 2.82 -1.11
N LEU A 305 3.52 1.94 -1.95
CA LEU A 305 3.62 0.50 -1.76
C LEU A 305 5.07 0.01 -1.77
N SER A 306 5.81 0.31 -2.85
CA SER A 306 7.22 -0.11 -2.97
C SER A 306 8.11 0.56 -1.92
N THR A 307 7.80 1.79 -1.50
CA THR A 307 8.49 2.45 -0.40
C THR A 307 8.27 1.71 0.91
N THR A 308 7.02 1.39 1.26
CA THR A 308 6.68 0.67 2.50
C THR A 308 7.31 -0.73 2.52
N GLU A 309 7.23 -1.47 1.41
CA GLU A 309 7.85 -2.79 1.26
C GLU A 309 9.38 -2.70 1.46
N SER A 310 10.03 -1.70 0.83
CA SER A 310 11.48 -1.50 0.96
C SER A 310 11.90 -1.11 2.38
N LEU A 311 11.10 -0.28 3.06
CA LEU A 311 11.35 0.09 4.47
C LEU A 311 11.29 -1.13 5.40
N ILE A 312 10.30 -2.01 5.20
CA ILE A 312 10.16 -3.26 5.96
C ILE A 312 11.34 -4.18 5.72
N MET A 313 11.78 -4.29 4.47
CA MET A 313 12.95 -5.08 4.08
C MET A 313 14.29 -4.42 4.43
N ARG A 314 14.27 -3.20 4.96
CA ARG A 314 15.45 -2.40 5.37
C ARG A 314 16.45 -2.19 4.25
N LEU A 315 15.95 -2.01 3.02
CA LEU A 315 16.79 -1.73 1.86
C LEU A 315 17.09 -0.25 1.74
N PRO A 316 18.34 0.16 1.45
CA PRO A 316 18.62 1.51 0.98
C PRO A 316 17.79 1.82 -0.27
N ILE A 317 17.08 2.97 -0.28
CA ILE A 317 16.11 3.29 -1.32
C ILE A 317 16.62 4.44 -2.18
N LEU A 318 16.76 4.20 -3.48
CA LEU A 318 17.00 5.24 -4.47
C LEU A 318 15.73 5.48 -5.28
N MET A 319 15.15 6.67 -5.14
CA MET A 319 13.91 7.01 -5.85
C MET A 319 14.20 7.68 -7.20
N ASP A 320 13.63 7.10 -8.25
CA ASP A 320 13.66 7.70 -9.56
C ASP A 320 12.81 8.96 -9.62
N CYS A 321 13.46 10.11 -9.78
CA CYS A 321 12.88 11.43 -9.98
C CYS A 321 13.38 12.06 -11.27
N THR A 322 13.79 11.25 -12.25
CA THR A 322 14.25 11.73 -13.58
C THR A 322 13.11 12.26 -14.44
N GLN A 323 11.88 11.88 -14.10
CA GLN A 323 10.65 12.39 -14.70
C GLN A 323 9.82 13.12 -13.62
N PRO A 324 8.86 13.98 -14.00
CA PRO A 324 7.95 14.59 -13.07
C PRO A 324 7.22 13.52 -12.22
N ILE A 325 7.19 13.71 -10.91
CA ILE A 325 6.50 12.83 -9.96
C ILE A 325 5.07 13.30 -9.73
N ILE A 326 4.23 12.41 -9.25
CA ILE A 326 2.89 12.76 -8.80
C ILE A 326 2.98 13.48 -7.46
N ASP A 327 2.17 14.53 -7.25
CA ASP A 327 2.27 15.41 -6.07
C ASP A 327 2.26 14.65 -4.74
N TRP A 328 1.40 13.65 -4.57
CA TRP A 328 1.33 12.87 -3.33
C TRP A 328 2.49 11.86 -3.14
N GLU A 329 3.24 11.56 -4.19
CA GLU A 329 4.47 10.75 -4.08
C GLU A 329 5.64 11.53 -3.46
N GLN A 330 5.55 12.89 -3.40
CA GLN A 330 6.58 13.72 -2.75
C GLN A 330 6.77 13.34 -1.28
N ALA A 331 5.70 12.98 -0.56
CA ALA A 331 5.76 12.56 0.83
C ALA A 331 6.70 11.34 1.04
N ASN A 332 6.79 10.44 0.07
CA ASN A 332 7.69 9.28 0.14
C ASN A 332 9.16 9.68 -0.03
N ILE A 333 9.44 10.67 -0.89
CA ILE A 333 10.79 11.20 -1.09
C ILE A 333 11.28 11.90 0.18
N ASP A 334 10.42 12.72 0.78
CA ASP A 334 10.74 13.44 2.00
C ASP A 334 10.95 12.44 3.15
N LEU A 335 10.12 11.42 3.26
CA LEU A 335 10.25 10.37 4.27
C LEU A 335 11.59 9.66 4.22
N ILE A 336 12.04 9.16 3.06
CA ILE A 336 13.32 8.45 2.98
C ILE A 336 14.52 9.35 3.25
N LYS A 337 14.42 10.65 2.93
CA LYS A 337 15.46 11.63 3.23
C LYS A 337 15.52 11.98 4.71
N ASP A 338 14.37 12.27 5.32
CA ASP A 338 14.28 12.67 6.73
C ASP A 338 14.77 11.57 7.66
N TYR A 339 14.50 10.31 7.34
CA TYR A 339 15.05 9.17 8.05
C TYR A 339 16.50 8.84 7.65
N GLY A 340 17.01 9.36 6.54
CA GLY A 340 18.35 9.05 6.06
C GLY A 340 18.53 7.63 5.54
N VAL A 341 17.45 6.99 5.04
CA VAL A 341 17.47 5.61 4.53
C VAL A 341 17.53 5.53 3.01
N GLY A 342 17.57 6.68 2.34
CA GLY A 342 17.61 6.72 0.89
C GLY A 342 17.84 8.11 0.33
N SER A 343 17.81 8.19 -0.99
CA SER A 343 18.01 9.42 -1.77
C SER A 343 17.16 9.42 -3.04
N SER A 344 17.04 10.58 -3.69
CA SER A 344 16.41 10.72 -4.99
C SER A 344 17.43 10.93 -6.10
N ILE A 345 17.23 10.29 -7.24
CA ILE A 345 18.00 10.49 -8.48
C ILE A 345 17.19 11.38 -9.40
N LYS A 346 17.64 12.62 -9.58
CA LYS A 346 16.95 13.61 -10.42
C LYS A 346 17.40 13.59 -11.89
N GLU A 347 18.61 13.09 -12.15
CA GLU A 347 19.19 12.96 -13.47
C GLU A 347 19.89 11.61 -13.59
N LEU A 348 19.65 10.89 -14.69
CA LEU A 348 20.20 9.55 -14.90
C LEU A 348 21.74 9.53 -14.85
N LYS A 349 22.41 10.63 -15.24
CA LYS A 349 23.87 10.74 -15.13
C LYS A 349 24.41 10.71 -13.69
N GLN A 350 23.56 10.96 -12.69
CA GLN A 350 23.93 10.88 -11.27
C GLN A 350 23.86 9.44 -10.74
N ALA A 351 23.20 8.53 -11.46
CA ALA A 351 22.91 7.19 -10.98
C ALA A 351 24.16 6.42 -10.56
N GLU A 352 25.23 6.47 -11.37
CA GLU A 352 26.48 5.80 -11.05
C GLU A 352 27.04 6.25 -9.70
N ARG A 353 27.22 7.56 -9.53
CA ARG A 353 27.79 8.11 -8.30
C ARG A 353 26.94 7.75 -7.08
N VAL A 354 25.64 7.99 -7.16
CA VAL A 354 24.72 7.73 -6.02
C VAL A 354 24.69 6.24 -5.67
N VAL A 355 24.66 5.35 -6.66
CA VAL A 355 24.70 3.90 -6.42
C VAL A 355 26.03 3.49 -5.79
N ARG A 356 27.16 4.02 -6.27
CA ARG A 356 28.48 3.73 -5.67
C ARG A 356 28.54 4.19 -4.20
N ASP A 357 28.03 5.37 -3.90
CA ASP A 357 27.99 5.90 -2.54
C ASP A 357 27.25 4.92 -1.61
N TYR A 358 26.05 4.48 -1.99
CA TYR A 358 25.24 3.56 -1.17
C TYR A 358 25.79 2.14 -1.08
N LEU A 359 26.54 1.65 -2.07
CA LEU A 359 27.11 0.30 -2.06
C LEU A 359 28.49 0.24 -1.38
N TYR A 360 29.31 1.27 -1.52
CA TYR A 360 30.73 1.18 -1.19
C TYR A 360 31.21 2.18 -0.14
N ASP A 361 30.47 3.28 0.13
CA ASP A 361 30.78 4.18 1.23
C ASP A 361 30.37 3.52 2.56
N THR A 362 31.37 3.10 3.34
CA THR A 362 31.17 2.40 4.61
C THR A 362 30.46 3.27 5.65
N GLU A 363 30.76 4.57 5.69
CA GLU A 363 30.13 5.49 6.64
C GLU A 363 28.65 5.72 6.29
N LEU A 364 28.33 5.91 5.01
CA LEU A 364 26.96 6.05 4.56
C LEU A 364 26.14 4.78 4.86
N ARG A 365 26.71 3.61 4.56
CA ARG A 365 26.04 2.32 4.84
C ARG A 365 25.77 2.15 6.34
N HIS A 366 26.73 2.49 7.18
CA HIS A 366 26.57 2.44 8.64
C HIS A 366 25.48 3.41 9.12
N ARG A 367 25.45 4.65 8.60
CA ARG A 367 24.39 5.63 8.91
C ARG A 367 23.00 5.13 8.50
N VAL A 368 22.86 4.56 7.29
CA VAL A 368 21.60 3.99 6.82
C VAL A 368 21.16 2.83 7.73
N GLN A 369 22.07 1.96 8.11
CA GLN A 369 21.77 0.85 9.02
C GLN A 369 21.28 1.34 10.39
N GLN A 370 21.95 2.35 10.96
CA GLN A 370 21.55 2.96 12.23
C GLN A 370 20.18 3.67 12.11
N ALA A 371 19.92 4.32 10.98
CA ALA A 371 18.63 4.95 10.70
C ALA A 371 17.50 3.91 10.74
N TYR A 372 17.66 2.78 10.08
CA TYR A 372 16.69 1.67 10.12
C TYR A 372 16.46 1.09 11.52
N GLN A 373 17.46 1.10 12.39
CA GLN A 373 17.30 0.65 13.78
C GLN A 373 16.41 1.59 14.62
N LYS A 374 16.41 2.89 14.27
CA LYS A 374 15.64 3.92 14.97
C LYS A 374 14.23 4.13 14.39
N MET A 375 13.95 3.59 13.21
CA MET A 375 12.64 3.75 12.57
C MET A 375 11.55 3.00 13.35
N PRO A 376 10.36 3.60 13.51
CA PRO A 376 9.23 2.89 14.09
C PRO A 376 8.82 1.72 13.20
N ALA A 377 8.47 0.60 13.82
CA ALA A 377 8.03 -0.58 13.10
C ALA A 377 6.64 -0.37 12.47
N ASN A 378 6.43 -0.88 11.27
CA ASN A 378 5.09 -1.05 10.72
C ASN A 378 4.42 -2.23 11.47
N ARG A 379 3.38 -1.93 12.25
CA ARG A 379 2.60 -2.90 13.04
C ARG A 379 1.22 -3.15 12.45
N PHE A 380 0.99 -2.75 11.20
CA PHE A 380 -0.33 -2.85 10.57
C PHE A 380 -0.90 -4.27 10.66
N ASN A 381 -0.13 -5.27 10.18
CA ASN A 381 -0.60 -6.65 10.09
C ASN A 381 -0.90 -7.27 11.47
N GLU A 382 -0.20 -6.83 12.51
CA GLU A 382 -0.39 -7.28 13.89
C GLU A 382 -1.60 -6.63 14.55
N SER A 383 -1.85 -5.35 14.26
CA SER A 383 -2.82 -4.52 15.00
C SER A 383 -4.20 -4.48 14.32
N ILE A 384 -4.26 -4.57 12.99
CA ILE A 384 -5.50 -4.37 12.25
C ILE A 384 -6.60 -5.40 12.57
N PRO A 385 -6.29 -6.70 12.84
CA PRO A 385 -7.33 -7.66 13.20
C PRO A 385 -8.08 -7.27 14.49
N GLY A 386 -7.33 -6.77 15.49
CA GLY A 386 -7.92 -6.30 16.75
C GLY A 386 -8.85 -5.11 16.56
N ILE A 387 -8.42 -4.11 15.75
CA ILE A 387 -9.21 -2.90 15.44
C ILE A 387 -10.51 -3.28 14.71
N ILE A 388 -10.43 -4.13 13.70
CA ILE A 388 -11.60 -4.57 12.93
C ILE A 388 -12.57 -5.35 13.83
N ASN A 389 -12.06 -6.29 14.64
CA ASN A 389 -12.90 -7.05 15.56
C ASN A 389 -13.59 -6.13 16.57
N GLU A 390 -12.89 -5.16 17.15
CA GLU A 390 -13.45 -4.15 18.05
C GLU A 390 -14.59 -3.39 17.37
N MET A 391 -14.37 -2.85 16.18
CA MET A 391 -15.37 -2.05 15.44
C MET A 391 -16.59 -2.88 15.03
N CYS A 392 -16.40 -4.14 14.63
CA CYS A 392 -17.50 -5.04 14.31
C CYS A 392 -18.29 -5.53 15.53
N THR A 393 -17.71 -5.49 16.73
CA THR A 393 -18.35 -6.06 17.95
C THR A 393 -19.07 -4.98 18.74
N ASN A 394 -18.49 -3.78 18.83
CA ASN A 394 -19.00 -2.68 19.63
C ASN A 394 -20.02 -1.84 18.83
N LYS A 395 -21.25 -2.31 18.69
CA LYS A 395 -22.36 -1.52 18.13
C LYS A 395 -22.80 -0.33 19.01
N ASN A 396 -22.22 -0.14 20.22
CA ASN A 396 -22.68 0.82 21.23
C ASN A 396 -21.56 1.68 21.83
N PHE A 397 -20.78 2.40 21.02
CA PHE A 397 -19.84 3.40 21.56
C PHE A 397 -20.52 4.65 22.17
N LEU A 398 -21.84 4.85 21.95
CA LEU A 398 -22.57 6.05 22.41
C LEU A 398 -23.02 6.05 23.87
N CYS A 399 -23.02 4.92 24.59
CA CYS A 399 -23.51 4.92 25.97
C CYS A 399 -22.50 5.45 27.01
N ASN A 400 -21.20 5.51 26.71
CA ASN A 400 -20.19 5.88 27.71
C ASN A 400 -19.67 7.32 27.63
N ALA A 401 -20.07 8.10 26.63
CA ALA A 401 -19.64 9.51 26.53
C ALA A 401 -20.53 10.51 27.31
N GLN A 402 -21.65 10.05 27.85
CA GLN A 402 -22.58 10.91 28.66
C GLN A 402 -22.47 10.71 30.18
N SER A 403 -21.51 9.90 30.66
CA SER A 403 -21.33 9.64 32.09
C SER A 403 -19.90 9.90 32.58
N MET A 404 -19.35 11.06 32.24
CA MET A 404 -18.25 11.63 33.04
C MET A 404 -18.64 13.06 33.46
N PRO A 405 -18.55 13.31 34.78
CA PRO A 405 -18.98 14.56 35.39
C PRO A 405 -18.09 15.74 35.01
#